data_dafc273c8ee0d6a1c6c04707d5379f4c
#
_entry.id   dafc273c8ee0d6a1c6c04707d5379f4c
#
_cell.length_a   1.000
_cell.length_b   1.000
_cell.length_c   1.000
_cell.angle_alpha   90.00
_cell.angle_beta   90.00
_cell.angle_gamma   90.00
#
_symmetry.space_group_name_H-M   'P 1'
#
loop_
_entity.id
_entity.type
_entity.pdbx_description
1 polymer ?
#
loop_
_entity_poly.entity_id
_entity_poly.type
_entity_poly.pdbx_seq_one_letter_code
_entity_poly.pdbx_strand_id
1 'polypeptide(L)'
;SHAENLVSYVSSLEMKEVCADLTRFVPGRRLDDDGTVLIRFRGGAKGYISASQIAVGRENDISLEIYGTQGSIEWKHSDPNSLLFRSNGEPLKLYRSGGPGEESASRDHRLPAGHPEGFIEAFSEIYRNFFENIRGGAQPTFPSVLDGVRGMRFLEAVVASSEEGSVWKSLEGGV
;
A
#
# COMPACT_ATOMS: atom_id res chain seq x y z
N SER A 1 -6.91 5.37 2.34
CA SER A 1 -7.18 3.91 2.38
C SER A 1 -6.25 3.10 1.48
N HIS A 2 -6.06 3.47 0.18
CA HIS A 2 -5.23 2.68 -0.73
C HIS A 2 -3.78 2.53 -0.25
N ALA A 3 -3.13 3.61 0.16
CA ALA A 3 -1.75 3.56 0.65
C ALA A 3 -1.61 2.73 1.93
N GLU A 4 -2.55 2.86 2.87
CA GLU A 4 -2.58 2.03 4.10
C GLU A 4 -2.70 0.54 3.75
N ASN A 5 -3.66 0.20 2.88
CA ASN A 5 -3.87 -1.18 2.47
C ASN A 5 -2.63 -1.76 1.75
N LEU A 6 -2.02 -1.00 0.83
CA LEU A 6 -0.81 -1.40 0.13
C LEU A 6 0.35 -1.67 1.09
N VAL A 7 0.58 -0.77 2.04
CA VAL A 7 1.64 -0.94 3.06
C VAL A 7 1.38 -2.19 3.89
N SER A 8 0.16 -2.38 4.40
CA SER A 8 -0.20 -3.54 5.22
C SER A 8 -0.07 -4.84 4.44
N TYR A 9 -0.52 -4.86 3.18
CA TYR A 9 -0.47 -6.05 2.33
C TYR A 9 0.97 -6.45 2.00
N VAL A 10 1.80 -5.51 1.53
CA VAL A 10 3.16 -5.81 1.08
C VAL A 10 4.11 -6.08 2.24
N SER A 11 4.03 -5.29 3.32
CA SER A 11 4.96 -5.44 4.44
C SER A 11 4.55 -6.54 5.42
N SER A 12 3.26 -6.89 5.48
CA SER A 12 2.68 -7.75 6.51
C SER A 12 2.91 -7.22 7.94
N LEU A 13 3.25 -5.94 8.09
CA LEU A 13 3.48 -5.32 9.39
C LEU A 13 2.18 -4.75 9.96
N GLU A 14 1.99 -4.95 11.25
CA GLU A 14 0.85 -4.42 11.99
C GLU A 14 1.14 -2.99 12.46
N MET A 15 0.33 -2.02 12.01
CA MET A 15 0.41 -0.63 12.47
C MET A 15 -0.06 -0.54 13.92
N LYS A 16 0.74 0.08 14.78
CA LYS A 16 0.47 0.24 16.22
C LYS A 16 -0.15 1.60 16.54
N GLU A 17 0.45 2.66 16.03
CA GLU A 17 0.04 4.03 16.30
C GLU A 17 0.40 4.95 15.13
N VAL A 18 -0.37 6.04 14.98
CA VAL A 18 -0.20 7.05 13.94
C VAL A 18 -0.15 8.45 14.52
N CYS A 19 0.56 9.34 13.82
CA CYS A 19 0.57 10.77 14.07
C CYS A 19 0.40 11.48 12.73
N ALA A 20 -0.60 12.35 12.59
CA ALA A 20 -1.00 12.88 11.29
C ALA A 20 -1.13 14.40 11.29
N ASP A 21 -0.81 14.98 10.15
CA ASP A 21 -1.08 16.37 9.80
C ASP A 21 -1.89 16.38 8.49
N LEU A 22 -3.16 16.79 8.59
CA LEU A 22 -4.09 16.92 7.48
C LEU A 22 -4.39 18.39 7.22
N THR A 23 -4.30 18.82 5.98
CA THR A 23 -4.48 20.23 5.60
C THR A 23 -5.48 20.38 4.45
N ARG A 24 -6.18 21.51 4.45
CA ARG A 24 -7.02 21.98 3.36
C ARG A 24 -6.41 23.24 2.75
N PHE A 25 -5.69 23.09 1.67
CA PHE A 25 -5.06 24.19 0.97
C PHE A 25 -6.02 24.93 0.02
N VAL A 26 -6.94 24.19 -0.59
CA VAL A 26 -7.88 24.80 -1.56
C VAL A 26 -9.10 25.36 -0.85
N PRO A 27 -9.37 26.67 -0.96
CA PRO A 27 -10.54 27.29 -0.34
C PRO A 27 -11.85 26.63 -0.77
N GLY A 28 -12.77 26.46 0.18
CA GLY A 28 -14.09 25.89 -0.06
C GLY A 28 -14.18 24.37 -0.06
N ARG A 29 -13.09 23.64 0.01
CA ARG A 29 -13.12 22.18 0.20
C ARG A 29 -13.61 21.83 1.60
N ARG A 30 -14.42 20.78 1.69
CA ARG A 30 -14.93 20.26 2.97
C ARG A 30 -13.97 19.27 3.62
N LEU A 31 -13.23 18.51 2.82
CA LEU A 31 -12.26 17.53 3.26
C LEU A 31 -10.84 18.05 3.04
N ASP A 32 -9.89 17.46 3.74
CA ASP A 32 -8.46 17.61 3.49
C ASP A 32 -8.09 17.29 2.05
N ASP A 33 -7.12 17.98 1.53
CA ASP A 33 -6.57 17.78 0.19
C ASP A 33 -5.06 17.51 0.19
N ASP A 34 -4.47 17.52 1.38
CA ASP A 34 -3.09 17.13 1.64
C ASP A 34 -2.98 16.50 3.02
N GLY A 35 -2.08 15.52 3.16
CA GLY A 35 -1.84 14.90 4.45
C GLY A 35 -0.57 14.08 4.51
N THR A 36 0.08 14.15 5.67
CA THR A 36 1.22 13.32 6.03
C THR A 36 0.93 12.56 7.32
N VAL A 37 1.20 11.26 7.32
CA VAL A 37 0.95 10.37 8.46
C VAL A 37 2.24 9.65 8.81
N LEU A 38 2.75 9.87 10.00
CA LEU A 38 3.83 9.07 10.59
C LEU A 38 3.24 7.81 11.22
N ILE A 39 3.92 6.70 11.07
CA ILE A 39 3.44 5.37 11.50
C ILE A 39 4.52 4.69 12.34
N ARG A 40 4.11 4.10 13.46
CA ARG A 40 4.90 3.11 14.20
C ARG A 40 4.23 1.75 14.11
N PHE A 41 5.01 0.76 13.76
CA PHE A 41 4.57 -0.62 13.65
C PHE A 41 4.91 -1.42 14.91
N ARG A 42 4.20 -2.51 15.16
CA ARG A 42 4.63 -3.53 16.12
C ARG A 42 6.00 -4.07 15.72
N GLY A 43 6.83 -4.36 16.68
CA GLY A 43 8.22 -4.80 16.40
C GLY A 43 9.21 -3.67 16.13
N GLY A 44 8.79 -2.38 16.18
CA GLY A 44 9.67 -1.21 16.19
C GLY A 44 9.98 -0.62 14.81
N ALA A 45 9.47 -1.17 13.73
CA ALA A 45 9.56 -0.53 12.41
C ALA A 45 8.80 0.83 12.41
N LYS A 46 9.22 1.73 11.55
CA LYS A 46 8.61 3.05 11.35
C LYS A 46 8.36 3.29 9.88
N GLY A 47 7.39 4.12 9.58
CA GLY A 47 7.09 4.54 8.21
C GLY A 47 6.34 5.86 8.17
N TYR A 48 6.04 6.29 6.98
CA TYR A 48 5.16 7.43 6.73
C TYR A 48 4.34 7.19 5.46
N ILE A 49 3.17 7.81 5.42
CA ILE A 49 2.34 7.92 4.22
C ILE A 49 2.16 9.42 3.95
N SER A 50 2.39 9.82 2.71
CA SER A 50 2.03 11.15 2.21
C SER A 50 1.00 10.99 1.10
N ALA A 51 -0.07 11.79 1.14
CA ALA A 51 -1.12 11.78 0.14
C ALA A 51 -1.58 13.20 -0.15
N SER A 52 -1.65 13.58 -1.42
CA SER A 52 -2.01 14.93 -1.83
C SER A 52 -2.87 14.92 -3.08
N GLN A 53 -3.95 15.70 -3.06
CA GLN A 53 -4.83 15.98 -4.22
C GLN A 53 -4.38 17.24 -4.99
N ILE A 54 -3.35 17.91 -4.50
CA ILE A 54 -2.88 19.21 -5.02
C ILE A 54 -1.43 19.16 -5.52
N ALA A 55 -0.81 18.00 -5.52
CA ALA A 55 0.55 17.80 -6.01
C ALA A 55 0.59 17.90 -7.55
N VAL A 56 0.69 19.12 -8.07
CA VAL A 56 0.71 19.38 -9.51
C VAL A 56 1.84 18.62 -10.18
N GLY A 57 1.53 17.94 -11.30
CA GLY A 57 2.48 17.09 -12.03
C GLY A 57 2.56 15.65 -11.51
N ARG A 58 1.90 15.34 -10.39
CA ARG A 58 1.64 13.98 -9.93
C ARG A 58 0.22 13.61 -10.30
N GLU A 59 0.10 12.66 -11.20
CA GLU A 59 -1.20 12.12 -11.59
C GLU A 59 -1.69 11.11 -10.54
N ASN A 60 -2.23 9.98 -10.93
CA ASN A 60 -2.53 8.90 -9.97
C ASN A 60 -1.24 8.12 -9.63
N ASP A 61 -0.31 8.79 -8.98
CA ASP A 61 1.04 8.32 -8.70
C ASP A 61 1.13 7.73 -7.29
N ILE A 62 1.18 6.41 -7.20
CA ILE A 62 1.44 5.69 -5.95
C ILE A 62 2.84 5.10 -6.04
N SER A 63 3.66 5.31 -5.02
CA SER A 63 4.95 4.66 -4.86
C SER A 63 5.06 4.01 -3.48
N LEU A 64 5.81 2.91 -3.41
CA LEU A 64 6.10 2.20 -2.17
C LEU A 64 7.59 1.89 -2.10
N GLU A 65 8.20 2.27 -0.99
CA GLU A 65 9.59 1.94 -0.67
C GLU A 65 9.63 1.26 0.70
N ILE A 66 10.33 0.13 0.80
CA ILE A 66 10.53 -0.58 2.06
C ILE A 66 12.03 -0.81 2.25
N TYR A 67 12.55 -0.36 3.37
CA TYR A 67 13.95 -0.50 3.75
C TYR A 67 14.08 -1.44 4.94
N GLY A 68 14.79 -2.55 4.74
CA GLY A 68 15.14 -3.51 5.78
C GLY A 68 16.63 -3.52 6.06
N THR A 69 17.04 -4.25 7.08
CA THR A 69 18.46 -4.38 7.47
C THR A 69 19.31 -5.14 6.45
N GLN A 70 18.69 -5.92 5.58
CA GLN A 70 19.39 -6.74 4.58
C GLN A 70 19.19 -6.24 3.14
N GLY A 71 18.22 -5.34 2.92
CA GLY A 71 17.93 -4.84 1.59
C GLY A 71 16.71 -3.94 1.54
N SER A 72 16.35 -3.54 0.34
CA SER A 72 15.17 -2.68 0.09
C SER A 72 14.45 -3.06 -1.18
N ILE A 73 13.18 -2.71 -1.23
CA ILE A 73 12.34 -2.77 -2.43
C ILE A 73 11.79 -1.38 -2.75
N GLU A 74 11.61 -1.13 -4.04
CA GLU A 74 10.96 0.09 -4.55
C GLU A 74 10.02 -0.31 -5.70
N TRP A 75 8.78 0.15 -5.61
CA TRP A 75 7.75 -0.06 -6.63
C TRP A 75 7.01 1.26 -6.93
N LYS A 76 6.63 1.45 -8.19
CA LYS A 76 5.88 2.63 -8.65
C LYS A 76 4.70 2.24 -9.51
N HIS A 77 3.56 2.86 -9.28
CA HIS A 77 2.36 2.67 -10.11
C HIS A 77 2.57 3.10 -11.57
N SER A 78 3.44 4.08 -11.82
CA SER A 78 3.77 4.53 -13.17
C SER A 78 4.54 3.49 -14.01
N ASP A 79 5.18 2.51 -13.37
CA ASP A 79 5.77 1.32 -13.99
C ASP A 79 5.44 0.07 -13.15
N PRO A 80 4.16 -0.39 -13.17
CA PRO A 80 3.67 -1.40 -12.24
C PRO A 80 4.29 -2.78 -12.45
N ASN A 81 4.88 -3.01 -13.61
CA ASN A 81 5.49 -4.29 -13.99
C ASN A 81 6.98 -4.41 -13.60
N SER A 82 7.49 -3.45 -12.86
CA SER A 82 8.88 -3.40 -12.42
C SER A 82 9.00 -3.27 -10.92
N LEU A 83 9.89 -4.07 -10.33
CA LEU A 83 10.27 -3.99 -8.93
C LEU A 83 11.78 -3.85 -8.83
N LEU A 84 12.24 -2.78 -8.21
CA LEU A 84 13.66 -2.63 -7.87
C LEU A 84 13.93 -3.31 -6.53
N PHE A 85 14.94 -4.16 -6.50
CA PHE A 85 15.41 -4.84 -5.31
C PHE A 85 16.89 -4.58 -5.09
N ARG A 86 17.24 -4.21 -3.87
CA ARG A 86 18.62 -3.99 -3.45
C ARG A 86 18.92 -4.91 -2.27
N SER A 87 19.92 -5.75 -2.41
CA SER A 87 20.48 -6.54 -1.32
C SER A 87 21.79 -5.90 -0.86
N ASN A 88 22.07 -6.00 0.43
CA ASN A 88 23.26 -5.36 0.98
C ASN A 88 24.53 -6.00 0.38
N GLY A 89 25.42 -5.19 -0.19
CA GLY A 89 26.64 -5.64 -0.83
C GLY A 89 26.48 -6.25 -2.23
N GLU A 90 25.26 -6.24 -2.81
CA GLU A 90 25.00 -6.73 -4.17
C GLU A 90 24.59 -5.60 -5.15
N PRO A 91 24.76 -5.81 -6.46
CA PRO A 91 24.23 -4.92 -7.47
C PRO A 91 22.69 -4.82 -7.38
N LEU A 92 22.16 -3.68 -7.82
CA LEU A 92 20.72 -3.48 -8.01
C LEU A 92 20.15 -4.53 -8.97
N LYS A 93 19.08 -5.18 -8.55
CA LYS A 93 18.29 -6.12 -9.37
C LYS A 93 16.97 -5.47 -9.78
N LEU A 94 16.64 -5.60 -11.04
CA LEU A 94 15.33 -5.23 -11.59
C LEU A 94 14.54 -6.51 -11.87
N TYR A 95 13.47 -6.73 -11.15
CA TYR A 95 12.50 -7.78 -11.44
C TYR A 95 11.42 -7.22 -12.37
N ARG A 96 11.03 -8.03 -13.37
CA ARG A 96 9.99 -7.68 -14.33
C ARG A 96 8.90 -8.75 -14.29
N SER A 97 7.65 -8.32 -14.35
CA SER A 97 6.48 -9.22 -14.39
C SER A 97 6.66 -10.34 -15.43
N GLY A 98 6.46 -11.58 -15.00
CA GLY A 98 6.66 -12.77 -15.83
C GLY A 98 8.11 -13.11 -16.16
N GLY A 99 9.08 -12.42 -15.54
CA GLY A 99 10.50 -12.68 -15.71
C GLY A 99 11.01 -13.89 -14.92
N PRO A 100 12.28 -14.28 -15.12
CA PRO A 100 12.91 -15.35 -14.35
C PRO A 100 12.91 -15.03 -12.85
N GLY A 101 12.61 -16.02 -12.02
CA GLY A 101 12.58 -15.89 -10.54
C GLY A 101 11.21 -15.49 -9.98
N GLU A 102 10.19 -15.35 -10.82
CA GLU A 102 8.82 -14.99 -10.41
C GLU A 102 7.82 -16.17 -10.55
N GLU A 103 8.29 -17.40 -10.45
CA GLU A 103 7.41 -18.58 -10.58
C GLU A 103 6.24 -18.57 -9.58
N SER A 104 6.45 -18.00 -8.39
CA SER A 104 5.38 -17.87 -7.37
C SER A 104 4.28 -16.88 -7.76
N ALA A 105 4.61 -15.86 -8.54
CA ALA A 105 3.67 -14.85 -9.02
C ALA A 105 3.09 -15.18 -10.40
N SER A 106 3.57 -16.23 -11.06
CA SER A 106 3.18 -16.59 -12.44
C SER A 106 1.69 -16.83 -12.64
N ARG A 107 0.99 -17.30 -11.60
CA ARG A 107 -0.47 -17.51 -11.64
C ARG A 107 -1.28 -16.22 -11.73
N ASP A 108 -0.71 -15.10 -11.33
CA ASP A 108 -1.38 -13.80 -11.31
C ASP A 108 -1.07 -12.98 -12.58
N HIS A 109 -0.20 -13.48 -13.45
CA HIS A 109 0.07 -12.92 -14.78
C HIS A 109 -0.82 -13.58 -15.83
N ARG A 110 -1.37 -12.76 -16.72
CA ARG A 110 -2.24 -13.19 -17.82
C ARG A 110 -1.52 -13.15 -19.16
N LEU A 111 -0.59 -12.21 -19.30
CA LEU A 111 0.15 -11.99 -20.53
C LEU A 111 1.54 -12.65 -20.47
N PRO A 112 2.11 -13.04 -21.61
CA PRO A 112 3.48 -13.53 -21.67
C PRO A 112 4.47 -12.49 -21.13
N ALA A 113 5.62 -12.95 -20.64
CA ALA A 113 6.69 -12.10 -20.17
C ALA A 113 7.02 -10.96 -21.14
N GLY A 114 7.22 -9.75 -20.59
CA GLY A 114 7.51 -8.55 -21.38
C GLY A 114 6.29 -7.79 -21.92
N HIS A 115 5.08 -8.32 -21.73
CA HIS A 115 3.85 -7.59 -22.04
C HIS A 115 3.40 -6.81 -20.80
N PRO A 116 3.01 -5.52 -20.93
CA PRO A 116 2.57 -4.74 -19.79
C PRO A 116 1.18 -5.15 -19.34
N GLU A 117 1.03 -5.38 -18.04
CA GLU A 117 -0.25 -5.52 -17.35
C GLU A 117 -0.46 -4.31 -16.43
N GLY A 118 -1.70 -3.95 -16.16
CA GLY A 118 -2.00 -2.77 -15.38
C GLY A 118 -3.32 -2.85 -14.63
N PHE A 119 -4.03 -1.73 -14.60
CA PHE A 119 -5.22 -1.51 -13.79
C PHE A 119 -6.35 -2.53 -14.06
N ILE A 120 -6.63 -2.81 -15.33
CA ILE A 120 -7.72 -3.72 -15.72
C ILE A 120 -7.40 -5.16 -15.32
N GLU A 121 -6.16 -5.60 -15.56
CA GLU A 121 -5.68 -6.93 -15.19
C GLU A 121 -5.71 -7.12 -13.68
N ALA A 122 -5.25 -6.11 -12.91
CA ALA A 122 -5.30 -6.15 -11.44
C ALA A 122 -6.72 -6.30 -10.90
N PHE A 123 -7.70 -5.54 -11.43
CA PHE A 123 -9.11 -5.73 -11.08
C PHE A 123 -9.64 -7.10 -11.48
N SER A 124 -9.28 -7.58 -12.65
CA SER A 124 -9.65 -8.92 -13.10
C SER A 124 -9.16 -10.01 -12.16
N GLU A 125 -7.95 -9.87 -11.60
CA GLU A 125 -7.42 -10.82 -10.62
C GLU A 125 -8.21 -10.81 -9.31
N ILE A 126 -8.61 -9.64 -8.81
CA ILE A 126 -9.47 -9.55 -7.62
C ILE A 126 -10.78 -10.31 -7.85
N TYR A 127 -11.44 -10.08 -8.98
CA TYR A 127 -12.69 -10.78 -9.30
C TYR A 127 -12.48 -12.27 -9.49
N ARG A 128 -11.42 -12.69 -10.17
CA ARG A 128 -11.09 -14.11 -10.34
C ARG A 128 -10.93 -14.80 -8.98
N ASN A 129 -10.11 -14.23 -8.11
CA ASN A 129 -9.88 -14.78 -6.76
C ASN A 129 -11.18 -14.85 -5.94
N PHE A 130 -12.04 -13.83 -6.04
CA PHE A 130 -13.34 -13.81 -5.37
C PHE A 130 -14.24 -14.96 -5.84
N PHE A 131 -14.39 -15.15 -7.15
CA PHE A 131 -15.21 -16.23 -7.72
C PHE A 131 -14.63 -17.62 -7.45
N GLU A 132 -13.32 -17.78 -7.49
CA GLU A 132 -12.65 -19.04 -7.14
C GLU A 132 -12.91 -19.40 -5.67
N ASN A 133 -12.84 -18.42 -4.77
CA ASN A 133 -13.13 -18.63 -3.36
C ASN A 133 -14.59 -19.06 -3.12
N ILE A 134 -15.57 -18.41 -3.78
CA ILE A 134 -16.99 -18.78 -3.69
C ILE A 134 -17.22 -20.25 -4.15
N ARG A 135 -16.46 -20.71 -5.15
CA ARG A 135 -16.54 -22.08 -5.67
C ARG A 135 -15.84 -23.13 -4.79
N GLY A 136 -15.33 -22.73 -3.64
CA GLY A 136 -14.60 -23.61 -2.73
C GLY A 136 -13.15 -23.85 -3.16
N GLY A 137 -12.57 -22.97 -3.97
CA GLY A 137 -11.18 -23.00 -4.42
C GLY A 137 -10.19 -22.50 -3.36
N ALA A 138 -9.08 -21.91 -3.82
CA ALA A 138 -7.98 -21.45 -2.99
C ALA A 138 -8.38 -20.44 -1.92
N GLN A 139 -7.53 -20.28 -0.90
CA GLN A 139 -7.69 -19.24 0.12
C GLN A 139 -7.79 -17.86 -0.52
N PRO A 140 -8.64 -16.96 0.01
CA PRO A 140 -8.82 -15.63 -0.56
C PRO A 140 -7.53 -14.80 -0.48
N THR A 141 -7.17 -14.18 -1.60
CA THR A 141 -6.06 -13.21 -1.69
C THR A 141 -6.56 -11.77 -1.84
N PHE A 142 -7.88 -11.59 -1.89
CA PHE A 142 -8.53 -10.27 -1.90
C PHE A 142 -8.78 -9.74 -0.48
N PRO A 143 -8.91 -8.42 -0.28
CA PRO A 143 -9.17 -7.83 1.03
C PRO A 143 -10.47 -8.32 1.66
N SER A 144 -10.40 -8.69 2.92
CA SER A 144 -11.55 -9.14 3.73
C SER A 144 -12.30 -7.96 4.35
N VAL A 145 -13.44 -8.25 4.99
CA VAL A 145 -14.16 -7.28 5.83
C VAL A 145 -13.26 -6.77 6.98
N LEU A 146 -12.39 -7.62 7.53
CA LEU A 146 -11.48 -7.21 8.61
C LEU A 146 -10.41 -6.22 8.11
N ASP A 147 -9.96 -6.35 6.87
CA ASP A 147 -9.09 -5.35 6.24
C ASP A 147 -9.82 -4.01 6.07
N GLY A 148 -11.10 -4.05 5.73
CA GLY A 148 -11.96 -2.86 5.69
C GLY A 148 -12.08 -2.19 7.05
N VAL A 149 -12.32 -2.96 8.12
CA VAL A 149 -12.38 -2.44 9.50
C VAL A 149 -11.03 -1.84 9.91
N ARG A 150 -9.91 -2.49 9.61
CA ARG A 150 -8.57 -1.95 9.84
C ARG A 150 -8.37 -0.59 9.15
N GLY A 151 -8.74 -0.51 7.88
CA GLY A 151 -8.65 0.72 7.10
C GLY A 151 -9.51 1.86 7.68
N MET A 152 -10.73 1.57 8.16
CA MET A 152 -11.57 2.57 8.82
C MET A 152 -10.98 3.05 10.13
N ARG A 153 -10.47 2.17 10.98
CA ARG A 153 -9.78 2.55 12.23
C ARG A 153 -8.57 3.44 11.95
N PHE A 154 -7.81 3.10 10.92
CA PHE A 154 -6.68 3.95 10.50
C PHE A 154 -7.15 5.36 10.13
N LEU A 155 -8.20 5.51 9.32
CA LEU A 155 -8.72 6.80 8.91
C LEU A 155 -9.24 7.61 10.12
N GLU A 156 -10.00 6.98 11.01
CA GLU A 156 -10.50 7.63 12.23
C GLU A 156 -9.35 8.13 13.12
N ALA A 157 -8.33 7.31 13.33
CA ALA A 157 -7.16 7.69 14.13
C ALA A 157 -6.35 8.82 13.47
N VAL A 158 -6.22 8.82 12.14
CA VAL A 158 -5.53 9.87 11.39
C VAL A 158 -6.25 11.22 11.53
N VAL A 159 -7.57 11.22 11.36
CA VAL A 159 -8.39 12.44 11.54
C VAL A 159 -8.28 12.94 12.98
N ALA A 160 -8.51 12.08 13.96
CA ALA A 160 -8.42 12.44 15.37
C ALA A 160 -7.01 12.96 15.77
N SER A 161 -5.95 12.36 15.22
CA SER A 161 -4.58 12.82 15.43
C SER A 161 -4.40 14.25 14.94
N SER A 162 -4.82 14.55 13.74
CA SER A 162 -4.69 15.87 13.12
C SER A 162 -5.52 16.93 13.85
N GLU A 163 -6.78 16.63 14.19
CA GLU A 163 -7.68 17.54 14.88
C GLU A 163 -7.20 17.89 16.30
N GLU A 164 -6.46 17.00 16.94
CA GLU A 164 -5.88 17.22 18.27
C GLU A 164 -4.46 17.82 18.25
N GLY A 165 -4.00 18.31 17.11
CA GLY A 165 -2.71 18.96 16.97
C GLY A 165 -1.55 17.99 16.71
N SER A 166 -1.78 16.99 15.87
CA SER A 166 -0.77 16.00 15.43
C SER A 166 -0.22 15.17 16.60
N VAL A 167 -1.10 14.61 17.41
CA VAL A 167 -0.72 13.73 18.52
C VAL A 167 -0.79 12.26 18.09
N TRP A 168 0.05 11.42 18.72
CA TRP A 168 0.04 9.98 18.48
C TRP A 168 -1.28 9.34 18.93
N LYS A 169 -1.93 8.62 18.02
CA LYS A 169 -3.15 7.84 18.26
C LYS A 169 -2.87 6.35 18.11
N SER A 170 -3.31 5.58 19.10
CA SER A 170 -3.25 4.12 19.05
C SER A 170 -4.26 3.57 18.07
N LEU A 171 -3.86 2.53 17.33
CA LEU A 171 -4.74 1.70 16.50
C LEU A 171 -5.18 0.44 17.27
N GLU A 172 -4.73 0.28 18.51
CA GLU A 172 -5.11 -0.80 19.42
C GLU A 172 -6.40 -0.43 20.17
N GLY A 173 -7.33 -1.39 20.24
CA GLY A 173 -8.49 -1.25 21.09
C GLY A 173 -9.71 -0.63 20.44
N GLY A 174 -10.75 -1.45 20.34
CA GLY A 174 -12.08 -1.07 19.90
C GLY A 174 -12.75 -2.20 19.11
N VAL A 175 -13.25 -3.13 19.78
CA VAL A 175 -14.52 -3.84 19.86
C VAL A 175 -14.37 -4.84 20.98
#